data_893ff426bf65e8fe4194502a6756afb9
#
_entry.id   893ff426bf65e8fe4194502a6756afb9
#
_cell.length_a   1.000
_cell.length_b   1.000
_cell.length_c   1.000
_cell.angle_alpha   90.00
_cell.angle_beta   90.00
_cell.angle_gamma   90.00
#
_symmetry.space_group_name_H-M   'P 1'
#
loop_
_entity.id
_entity.type
_entity.pdbx_description
1 polymer ?
#
loop_
_entity_poly.entity_id
_entity_poly.type
_entity_poly.pdbx_seq_one_letter_code
_entity_poly.pdbx_strand_id
1 'polypeptide(L)'
;MSTLSPYKAEFLKAAIDGVVLKFGSFELKSKRISPYFFNAGDFYRADLLRAISTAYAKAIIEAQEANILDFDIVFGPAYKGIPLATATVDKLADLDSKYNTMCYSFDRKEAKDLGEGGNIVGAPLKGKRVLIVDDVVTAGTAKREAIDKIRKEGGIVAGILVALDRMEKLPSPTGDDSAPMLSAIGEIRKEYGIPVLSILTLDDIIGGLSGIASEENVKNMEEYRAKYKASD
;
A
#
# COMPACT_ATOMS: atom_id res chain seq x y z
N MET A 1 -11.84 -2.50 21.93
CA MET A 1 -11.55 -2.68 20.48
C MET A 1 -11.62 -1.31 19.83
N SER A 2 -10.59 -0.85 19.17
CA SER A 2 -10.65 0.41 18.40
C SER A 2 -11.59 0.18 17.23
N THR A 3 -12.68 0.96 17.15
CA THR A 3 -13.57 0.94 15.98
C THR A 3 -12.82 1.55 14.79
N LEU A 4 -12.79 0.86 13.66
CA LEU A 4 -12.25 1.40 12.41
C LEU A 4 -12.88 2.75 12.09
N SER A 5 -12.09 3.69 11.55
CA SER A 5 -12.66 4.89 10.97
C SER A 5 -13.62 4.54 9.82
N PRO A 6 -14.65 5.36 9.55
CA PRO A 6 -15.69 5.02 8.57
C PRO A 6 -15.12 4.59 7.21
N TYR A 7 -14.16 5.32 6.66
CA TYR A 7 -13.61 4.99 5.34
C TYR A 7 -12.79 3.69 5.32
N LYS A 8 -12.13 3.33 6.43
CA LYS A 8 -11.43 2.05 6.57
C LYS A 8 -12.42 0.89 6.61
N ALA A 9 -13.54 1.06 7.34
CA ALA A 9 -14.60 0.07 7.40
C ALA A 9 -15.28 -0.12 6.03
N GLU A 10 -15.55 0.97 5.31
CA GLU A 10 -16.09 0.94 3.95
C GLU A 10 -15.14 0.24 2.97
N PHE A 11 -13.84 0.54 3.07
CA PHE A 11 -12.82 -0.09 2.23
C PHE A 11 -12.68 -1.59 2.52
N LEU A 12 -12.64 -1.98 3.80
CA LEU A 12 -12.61 -3.39 4.20
C LEU A 12 -13.84 -4.14 3.68
N LYS A 13 -15.03 -3.56 3.85
CA LYS A 13 -16.27 -4.13 3.33
C LYS A 13 -16.23 -4.31 1.82
N ALA A 14 -15.80 -3.29 1.08
CA ALA A 14 -15.68 -3.37 -0.38
C ALA A 14 -14.67 -4.45 -0.81
N ALA A 15 -13.55 -4.60 -0.10
CA ALA A 15 -12.55 -5.64 -0.36
C ALA A 15 -13.10 -7.05 -0.15
N ILE A 16 -13.96 -7.25 0.85
CA ILE A 16 -14.62 -8.54 1.13
C ILE A 16 -15.71 -8.82 0.08
N ASP A 17 -16.64 -7.89 -0.12
CA ASP A 17 -17.76 -8.02 -1.07
C ASP A 17 -17.27 -8.20 -2.51
N GLY A 18 -16.17 -7.54 -2.86
CA GLY A 18 -15.51 -7.64 -4.15
C GLY A 18 -14.60 -8.86 -4.33
N VAL A 19 -14.49 -9.70 -3.30
CA VAL A 19 -13.60 -10.88 -3.29
C VAL A 19 -12.12 -10.51 -3.54
N VAL A 20 -11.74 -9.29 -3.21
CA VAL A 20 -10.35 -8.80 -3.22
C VAL A 20 -9.59 -9.35 -2.01
N LEU A 21 -10.25 -9.37 -0.85
CA LEU A 21 -9.81 -10.08 0.35
C LEU A 21 -10.52 -11.43 0.41
N LYS A 22 -9.73 -12.50 0.36
CA LYS A 22 -10.19 -13.91 0.33
C LYS A 22 -9.71 -14.63 1.57
N PHE A 23 -10.53 -15.53 2.10
CA PHE A 23 -10.18 -16.42 3.21
C PHE A 23 -9.98 -17.84 2.69
N GLY A 24 -9.01 -18.57 3.23
CA GLY A 24 -8.69 -19.92 2.78
C GLY A 24 -7.24 -20.28 3.10
N SER A 25 -6.63 -21.11 2.29
CA SER A 25 -5.23 -21.55 2.45
C SER A 25 -4.42 -21.16 1.22
N PHE A 26 -3.51 -20.19 1.37
CA PHE A 26 -2.76 -19.61 0.26
C PHE A 26 -1.25 -19.71 0.50
N GLU A 27 -0.53 -20.40 -0.37
CA GLU A 27 0.92 -20.39 -0.34
C GLU A 27 1.47 -19.04 -0.85
N LEU A 28 2.25 -18.38 -0.01
CA LEU A 28 2.88 -17.10 -0.33
C LEU A 28 4.25 -17.32 -0.99
N LYS A 29 4.82 -16.25 -1.57
CA LYS A 29 6.20 -16.27 -2.08
C LYS A 29 7.24 -16.64 -1.01
N SER A 30 6.94 -16.37 0.26
CA SER A 30 7.73 -16.77 1.43
C SER A 30 7.62 -18.24 1.79
N LYS A 31 6.82 -19.04 1.04
CA LYS A 31 6.45 -20.43 1.36
C LYS A 31 5.58 -20.60 2.61
N ARG A 32 5.20 -19.52 3.27
CA ARG A 32 4.23 -19.56 4.35
C ARG A 32 2.83 -19.81 3.81
N ILE A 33 2.02 -20.53 4.55
CA ILE A 33 0.60 -20.73 4.25
C ILE A 33 -0.20 -19.66 4.98
N SER A 34 -0.79 -18.77 4.22
CA SER A 34 -1.60 -17.65 4.75
C SER A 34 -3.09 -18.03 4.77
N PRO A 35 -3.83 -17.73 5.85
CA PRO A 35 -5.27 -17.96 5.92
C PRO A 35 -6.08 -16.93 5.13
N TYR A 36 -5.45 -15.94 4.54
CA TYR A 36 -6.07 -14.92 3.71
C TYR A 36 -5.17 -14.52 2.54
N PHE A 37 -5.80 -13.96 1.51
CA PHE A 37 -5.11 -13.39 0.36
C PHE A 37 -5.77 -12.07 -0.04
N PHE A 38 -4.96 -11.02 -0.17
CA PHE A 38 -5.39 -9.71 -0.65
C PHE A 38 -4.80 -9.48 -2.05
N ASN A 39 -5.67 -9.30 -3.06
CA ASN A 39 -5.26 -9.05 -4.43
C ASN A 39 -5.78 -7.71 -4.94
N ALA A 40 -4.95 -6.69 -4.89
CA ALA A 40 -5.33 -5.37 -5.41
C ALA A 40 -5.59 -5.35 -6.93
N GLY A 41 -5.15 -6.36 -7.68
CA GLY A 41 -5.51 -6.52 -9.09
C GLY A 41 -7.00 -6.75 -9.32
N ASP A 42 -7.75 -7.16 -8.28
CA ASP A 42 -9.19 -7.40 -8.36
C ASP A 42 -10.03 -6.10 -8.19
N PHE A 43 -9.41 -4.93 -7.95
CA PHE A 43 -10.08 -3.62 -7.95
C PHE A 43 -10.33 -3.07 -9.37
N TYR A 44 -10.74 -3.92 -10.31
CA TYR A 44 -10.99 -3.52 -11.71
C TYR A 44 -12.42 -3.04 -11.98
N ARG A 45 -13.37 -3.25 -11.06
CA ARG A 45 -14.74 -2.73 -11.17
C ARG A 45 -14.81 -1.30 -10.70
N ALA A 46 -15.68 -0.48 -11.29
CA ALA A 46 -15.81 0.93 -10.98
C ALA A 46 -16.17 1.23 -9.51
N ASP A 47 -17.03 0.40 -8.91
CA ASP A 47 -17.40 0.51 -7.50
C ASP A 47 -16.21 0.22 -6.57
N LEU A 48 -15.44 -0.82 -6.89
CA LEU A 48 -14.24 -1.20 -6.13
C LEU A 48 -13.11 -0.18 -6.31
N LEU A 49 -12.90 0.29 -7.55
CA LEU A 49 -11.90 1.34 -7.81
C LEU A 49 -12.24 2.63 -7.06
N ARG A 50 -13.53 3.00 -6.98
CA ARG A 50 -13.99 4.14 -6.18
C ARG A 50 -13.73 3.93 -4.69
N ALA A 51 -13.98 2.74 -4.16
CA ALA A 51 -13.74 2.43 -2.75
C ALA A 51 -12.26 2.56 -2.38
N ILE A 52 -11.35 1.96 -3.18
CA ILE A 52 -9.92 2.00 -2.92
C ILE A 52 -9.36 3.42 -3.09
N SER A 53 -9.72 4.15 -4.16
CA SER A 53 -9.23 5.51 -4.39
C SER A 53 -9.71 6.48 -3.30
N THR A 54 -10.95 6.33 -2.83
CA THR A 54 -11.46 7.11 -1.69
C THR A 54 -10.68 6.81 -0.42
N ALA A 55 -10.33 5.54 -0.16
CA ALA A 55 -9.56 5.16 1.01
C ALA A 55 -8.14 5.74 0.96
N TYR A 56 -7.45 5.70 -0.20
CA TYR A 56 -6.16 6.36 -0.38
C TYR A 56 -6.25 7.86 -0.15
N ALA A 57 -7.22 8.53 -0.78
CA ALA A 57 -7.37 9.98 -0.67
C ALA A 57 -7.62 10.40 0.79
N LYS A 58 -8.51 9.71 1.52
CA LYS A 58 -8.78 10.01 2.92
C LYS A 58 -7.57 9.73 3.82
N ALA A 59 -6.85 8.64 3.61
CA ALA A 59 -5.63 8.35 4.36
C ALA A 59 -4.53 9.40 4.12
N ILE A 60 -4.42 9.92 2.89
CA ILE A 60 -3.51 11.02 2.55
C ILE A 60 -3.91 12.31 3.28
N ILE A 61 -5.19 12.67 3.24
CA ILE A 61 -5.70 13.87 3.90
C ILE A 61 -5.43 13.81 5.40
N GLU A 62 -5.77 12.70 6.07
CA GLU A 62 -5.49 12.48 7.50
C GLU A 62 -3.99 12.58 7.81
N ALA A 63 -3.12 12.00 6.98
CA ALA A 63 -1.68 12.05 7.20
C ALA A 63 -1.09 13.46 6.99
N GLN A 64 -1.65 14.26 6.08
CA GLN A 64 -1.26 15.66 5.92
C GLN A 64 -1.75 16.53 7.07
N GLU A 65 -2.99 16.35 7.53
CA GLU A 65 -3.54 17.05 8.69
C GLU A 65 -2.75 16.75 9.97
N ALA A 66 -2.23 15.52 10.09
CA ALA A 66 -1.34 15.11 11.17
C ALA A 66 0.12 15.54 10.99
N ASN A 67 0.47 16.28 9.91
CA ASN A 67 1.83 16.67 9.54
C ASN A 67 2.82 15.48 9.38
N ILE A 68 2.32 14.32 8.99
CA ILE A 68 3.14 13.12 8.72
C ILE A 68 3.60 13.11 7.27
N LEU A 69 2.77 13.58 6.34
CA LEU A 69 3.06 13.65 4.91
C LEU A 69 3.03 15.10 4.40
N ASP A 70 4.03 15.44 3.59
CA ASP A 70 4.05 16.67 2.79
C ASP A 70 4.70 16.35 1.45
N PHE A 71 3.94 16.49 0.34
CA PHE A 71 4.36 16.05 -0.99
C PHE A 71 3.72 16.89 -2.10
N ASP A 72 4.30 16.81 -3.29
CA ASP A 72 3.90 17.56 -4.49
C ASP A 72 3.30 16.65 -5.58
N ILE A 73 3.71 15.36 -5.61
CA ILE A 73 3.36 14.41 -6.67
C ILE A 73 3.00 13.05 -6.05
N VAL A 74 1.95 12.42 -6.56
CA VAL A 74 1.63 11.01 -6.29
C VAL A 74 2.28 10.13 -7.35
N PHE A 75 3.06 9.13 -6.95
CA PHE A 75 3.77 8.24 -7.84
C PHE A 75 3.25 6.80 -7.73
N GLY A 76 2.89 6.21 -8.86
CA GLY A 76 2.44 4.82 -8.95
C GLY A 76 3.44 3.92 -9.67
N PRO A 77 4.14 3.02 -8.96
CA PRO A 77 5.03 2.06 -9.61
C PRO A 77 4.29 1.13 -10.57
N ALA A 78 4.86 0.92 -11.78
CA ALA A 78 4.25 0.02 -12.76
C ALA A 78 4.23 -1.44 -12.24
N TYR A 79 3.10 -2.16 -12.45
CA TYR A 79 1.93 -1.74 -13.21
C TYR A 79 0.73 -1.36 -12.32
N LYS A 80 0.55 -1.99 -11.16
CA LYS A 80 -0.63 -1.79 -10.30
C LYS A 80 -0.71 -0.40 -9.68
N GLY A 81 0.44 0.22 -9.40
CA GLY A 81 0.49 1.58 -8.87
C GLY A 81 -0.05 2.63 -9.85
N ILE A 82 -0.01 2.38 -11.16
CA ILE A 82 -0.47 3.35 -12.17
C ILE A 82 -1.94 3.72 -11.98
N PRO A 83 -2.90 2.77 -12.04
CA PRO A 83 -4.31 3.09 -11.81
C PRO A 83 -4.56 3.62 -10.39
N LEU A 84 -3.82 3.15 -9.39
CA LEU A 84 -3.96 3.64 -8.01
C LEU A 84 -3.56 5.11 -7.90
N ALA A 85 -2.41 5.52 -8.44
CA ALA A 85 -1.97 6.92 -8.41
C ALA A 85 -2.95 7.84 -9.14
N THR A 86 -3.38 7.45 -10.35
CA THR A 86 -4.31 8.23 -11.17
C THR A 86 -5.64 8.42 -10.46
N ALA A 87 -6.25 7.32 -9.98
CA ALA A 87 -7.54 7.36 -9.30
C ALA A 87 -7.46 8.08 -7.94
N THR A 88 -6.32 8.01 -7.25
CA THR A 88 -6.10 8.73 -5.98
C THR A 88 -6.05 10.22 -6.20
N VAL A 89 -5.33 10.70 -7.22
CA VAL A 89 -5.23 12.15 -7.52
C VAL A 89 -6.59 12.71 -7.92
N ASP A 90 -7.34 12.02 -8.79
CA ASP A 90 -8.70 12.40 -9.15
C ASP A 90 -9.61 12.48 -7.92
N LYS A 91 -9.54 11.48 -7.04
CA LYS A 91 -10.35 11.43 -5.82
C LYS A 91 -9.95 12.51 -4.79
N LEU A 92 -8.68 12.85 -4.66
CA LEU A 92 -8.23 13.97 -3.83
C LEU A 92 -8.86 15.28 -4.28
N ALA A 93 -8.85 15.56 -5.59
CA ALA A 93 -9.46 16.77 -6.15
C ALA A 93 -11.00 16.79 -6.00
N ASP A 94 -11.64 15.62 -6.09
CA ASP A 94 -13.09 15.48 -5.86
C ASP A 94 -13.48 15.75 -4.39
N LEU A 95 -12.63 15.41 -3.44
CA LEU A 95 -12.88 15.59 -2.00
C LEU A 95 -12.55 16.99 -1.49
N ASP A 96 -11.50 17.65 -2.05
CA ASP A 96 -11.08 18.98 -1.63
C ASP A 96 -10.39 19.72 -2.79
N SER A 97 -10.94 20.88 -3.13
CA SER A 97 -10.47 21.71 -4.24
C SER A 97 -9.00 22.16 -4.14
N LYS A 98 -8.40 22.14 -2.94
CA LYS A 98 -6.96 22.42 -2.77
C LYS A 98 -6.06 21.45 -3.55
N TYR A 99 -6.58 20.27 -3.90
CA TYR A 99 -5.86 19.27 -4.69
C TYR A 99 -6.12 19.36 -6.20
N ASN A 100 -6.87 20.35 -6.70
CA ASN A 100 -7.18 20.47 -8.14
C ASN A 100 -5.94 20.55 -9.05
N THR A 101 -4.79 20.94 -8.51
CA THR A 101 -3.53 21.01 -9.23
C THR A 101 -2.55 19.90 -8.84
N MET A 102 -3.00 18.91 -8.04
CA MET A 102 -2.18 17.77 -7.68
C MET A 102 -1.79 16.97 -8.92
N CYS A 103 -0.53 16.57 -8.99
CA CYS A 103 0.01 15.84 -10.12
C CYS A 103 0.25 14.38 -9.79
N TYR A 104 0.26 13.52 -10.83
CA TYR A 104 0.75 12.16 -10.71
C TYR A 104 1.83 11.85 -11.71
N SER A 105 2.61 10.80 -11.41
CA SER A 105 3.59 10.21 -12.30
C SER A 105 3.66 8.71 -12.08
N PHE A 106 4.21 7.99 -13.04
CA PHE A 106 4.48 6.56 -12.94
C PHE A 106 5.73 6.19 -13.74
N ASP A 107 6.30 5.02 -13.46
CA ASP A 107 7.42 4.51 -14.23
C ASP A 107 6.97 3.57 -15.36
N ARG A 108 7.80 3.46 -16.37
CA ARG A 108 7.74 2.39 -17.37
C ARG A 108 8.66 1.25 -16.94
N LYS A 109 8.30 0.00 -17.26
CA LYS A 109 9.20 -1.15 -17.08
C LYS A 109 10.34 -1.17 -18.09
N GLU A 110 10.08 -0.63 -19.29
CA GLU A 110 11.05 -0.51 -20.37
C GLU A 110 11.24 0.96 -20.74
N ALA A 111 12.51 1.38 -20.83
CA ALA A 111 12.85 2.73 -21.27
C ALA A 111 12.43 2.93 -22.73
N LYS A 112 11.95 4.12 -23.06
CA LYS A 112 11.65 4.49 -24.43
C LYS A 112 12.78 5.36 -24.98
N ASP A 113 13.37 4.94 -26.09
CA ASP A 113 14.51 5.64 -26.71
C ASP A 113 14.09 6.82 -27.60
N LEU A 114 12.80 6.90 -27.98
CA LEU A 114 12.27 7.90 -28.90
C LEU A 114 11.10 8.69 -28.28
N GLY A 115 10.94 9.93 -28.69
CA GLY A 115 9.89 10.84 -28.22
C GLY A 115 10.26 11.52 -26.91
N GLU A 116 9.33 11.55 -25.94
CA GLU A 116 9.58 12.16 -24.63
C GLU A 116 10.66 11.44 -23.79
N GLY A 117 11.21 10.31 -24.29
CA GLY A 117 12.31 9.59 -23.65
C GLY A 117 12.09 9.19 -22.18
N GLY A 118 13.03 8.43 -21.61
CA GLY A 118 13.10 8.17 -20.17
C GLY A 118 12.10 7.14 -19.63
N ASN A 119 12.19 6.93 -18.32
CA ASN A 119 11.43 5.90 -17.60
C ASN A 119 10.18 6.45 -16.88
N ILE A 120 10.03 7.76 -16.78
CA ILE A 120 8.93 8.41 -16.05
C ILE A 120 7.93 9.03 -17.02
N VAL A 121 6.65 8.87 -16.71
CA VAL A 121 5.52 9.47 -17.42
C VAL A 121 4.70 10.29 -16.42
N GLY A 122 4.19 11.45 -16.86
CA GLY A 122 3.44 12.38 -16.03
C GLY A 122 4.30 13.57 -15.60
N ALA A 123 4.07 14.10 -14.40
CA ALA A 123 4.76 15.28 -13.92
C ALA A 123 6.27 15.03 -13.71
N PRO A 124 7.15 15.99 -14.03
CA PRO A 124 8.58 15.88 -13.81
C PRO A 124 8.91 15.82 -12.31
N LEU A 125 9.81 14.89 -11.92
CA LEU A 125 10.11 14.64 -10.51
C LEU A 125 11.20 15.54 -9.92
N LYS A 126 12.02 16.18 -10.74
CA LYS A 126 13.18 16.97 -10.30
C LYS A 126 12.81 18.04 -9.27
N GLY A 127 13.41 17.94 -8.07
CA GLY A 127 13.17 18.87 -6.96
C GLY A 127 11.80 18.74 -6.30
N LYS A 128 11.01 17.73 -6.65
CA LYS A 128 9.67 17.49 -6.09
C LYS A 128 9.69 16.44 -4.99
N ARG A 129 8.80 16.62 -4.01
CA ARG A 129 8.51 15.65 -2.97
C ARG A 129 7.47 14.67 -3.51
N VAL A 130 7.77 13.38 -3.45
CA VAL A 130 7.03 12.35 -4.14
C VAL A 130 6.48 11.34 -3.14
N LEU A 131 5.16 11.17 -3.10
CA LEU A 131 4.47 10.13 -2.36
C LEU A 131 4.29 8.91 -3.25
N ILE A 132 4.85 7.76 -2.87
CA ILE A 132 4.62 6.50 -3.57
C ILE A 132 3.31 5.88 -3.07
N VAL A 133 2.41 5.50 -4.00
CA VAL A 133 1.22 4.70 -3.70
C VAL A 133 1.32 3.34 -4.40
N ASP A 134 1.07 2.27 -3.65
CA ASP A 134 1.08 0.90 -4.20
C ASP A 134 0.22 -0.02 -3.33
N ASP A 135 0.00 -1.28 -3.76
CA ASP A 135 -0.94 -2.20 -3.12
C ASP A 135 -0.45 -2.72 -1.74
N VAL A 136 0.65 -3.44 -1.72
CA VAL A 136 1.24 -4.07 -0.52
C VAL A 136 2.76 -3.97 -0.55
N VAL A 137 3.40 -4.14 0.60
CA VAL A 137 4.84 -4.40 0.69
C VAL A 137 5.05 -5.86 1.05
N THR A 138 5.76 -6.61 0.18
CA THR A 138 6.13 -8.00 0.45
C THR A 138 7.60 -8.10 0.88
N ALA A 139 8.54 -8.24 -0.06
CA ALA A 139 9.98 -8.21 0.24
C ALA A 139 10.59 -6.79 0.17
N GLY A 140 9.82 -5.79 -0.25
CA GLY A 140 10.26 -4.41 -0.38
C GLY A 140 11.08 -4.09 -1.65
N THR A 141 11.44 -5.08 -2.47
CA THR A 141 12.26 -4.87 -3.68
C THR A 141 11.65 -3.84 -4.63
N ALA A 142 10.38 -3.99 -5.00
CA ALA A 142 9.71 -3.06 -5.91
C ALA A 142 9.65 -1.62 -5.36
N LYS A 143 9.60 -1.46 -4.03
CA LYS A 143 9.61 -0.14 -3.39
C LYS A 143 10.99 0.49 -3.42
N ARG A 144 12.07 -0.31 -3.19
CA ARG A 144 13.45 0.15 -3.34
C ARG A 144 13.73 0.59 -4.78
N GLU A 145 13.32 -0.21 -5.77
CA GLU A 145 13.43 0.17 -7.18
C GLU A 145 12.70 1.48 -7.51
N ALA A 146 11.50 1.69 -6.96
CA ALA A 146 10.76 2.93 -7.15
C ALA A 146 11.47 4.13 -6.51
N ILE A 147 11.99 3.97 -5.28
CA ILE A 147 12.76 4.99 -4.57
C ILE A 147 14.00 5.37 -5.39
N ASP A 148 14.75 4.39 -5.90
CA ASP A 148 15.96 4.62 -6.69
C ASP A 148 15.65 5.34 -7.99
N LYS A 149 14.58 4.97 -8.70
CA LYS A 149 14.12 5.66 -9.91
C LYS A 149 13.76 7.13 -9.64
N ILE A 150 12.98 7.38 -8.58
CA ILE A 150 12.59 8.74 -8.19
C ILE A 150 13.84 9.58 -7.87
N ARG A 151 14.77 9.04 -7.09
CA ARG A 151 16.03 9.72 -6.75
C ARG A 151 16.91 9.99 -7.98
N LYS A 152 16.99 9.03 -8.90
CA LYS A 152 17.72 9.19 -10.15
C LYS A 152 17.17 10.34 -11.02
N GLU A 153 15.87 10.56 -10.98
CA GLU A 153 15.19 11.67 -11.66
C GLU A 153 15.23 12.98 -10.84
N GLY A 154 15.99 13.02 -9.74
CA GLY A 154 16.15 14.19 -8.88
C GLY A 154 14.96 14.49 -7.98
N GLY A 155 14.04 13.55 -7.78
CA GLY A 155 12.93 13.64 -6.85
C GLY A 155 13.34 13.27 -5.41
N ILE A 156 12.54 13.71 -4.46
CA ILE A 156 12.70 13.43 -3.02
C ILE A 156 11.52 12.56 -2.58
N VAL A 157 11.77 11.35 -2.10
CA VAL A 157 10.68 10.49 -1.62
C VAL A 157 10.17 11.01 -0.28
N ALA A 158 8.93 11.46 -0.25
CA ALA A 158 8.27 12.01 0.95
C ALA A 158 7.66 10.93 1.85
N GLY A 159 7.31 9.79 1.26
CA GLY A 159 6.72 8.66 1.96
C GLY A 159 6.15 7.61 1.02
N ILE A 160 5.62 6.56 1.62
CA ILE A 160 4.93 5.47 0.91
C ILE A 160 3.59 5.24 1.59
N LEU A 161 2.53 5.06 0.81
CA LEU A 161 1.21 4.64 1.28
C LEU A 161 0.79 3.38 0.53
N VAL A 162 0.43 2.33 1.28
CA VAL A 162 -0.06 1.06 0.73
C VAL A 162 -1.48 0.75 1.20
N ALA A 163 -2.18 -0.11 0.46
CA ALA A 163 -3.53 -0.53 0.85
C ALA A 163 -3.52 -1.37 2.12
N LEU A 164 -2.54 -2.28 2.24
CA LEU A 164 -2.49 -3.23 3.35
C LEU A 164 -1.06 -3.43 3.87
N ASP A 165 -0.89 -3.25 5.18
CA ASP A 165 0.24 -3.76 5.94
C ASP A 165 -0.13 -5.13 6.54
N ARG A 166 0.56 -6.18 6.11
CA ARG A 166 0.36 -7.53 6.59
C ARG A 166 0.93 -7.76 7.99
N MET A 167 1.74 -6.81 8.51
CA MET A 167 2.41 -6.87 9.82
C MET A 167 3.25 -8.15 10.03
N GLU A 168 3.71 -8.74 8.93
CA GLU A 168 4.48 -9.98 8.95
C GLU A 168 5.98 -9.69 8.96
N LYS A 169 6.69 -10.37 9.83
CA LYS A 169 8.16 -10.38 9.80
C LYS A 169 8.68 -10.98 8.50
N LEU A 170 9.79 -10.44 8.02
CA LEU A 170 10.47 -11.02 6.87
C LEU A 170 10.84 -12.49 7.13
N PRO A 171 10.87 -13.34 6.09
CA PRO A 171 11.39 -14.71 6.23
C PRO A 171 12.82 -14.69 6.71
N SER A 172 13.15 -15.55 7.69
CA SER A 172 14.54 -15.71 8.13
C SER A 172 15.41 -16.27 7.02
N PRO A 173 16.60 -15.72 6.78
CA PRO A 173 17.55 -16.28 5.82
C PRO A 173 18.01 -17.71 6.16
N THR A 174 17.91 -18.09 7.44
CA THR A 174 18.29 -19.41 7.96
C THR A 174 17.12 -20.40 7.99
N GLY A 175 15.89 -19.95 7.66
CA GLY A 175 14.67 -20.75 7.79
C GLY A 175 14.14 -20.86 9.22
N ASP A 176 14.82 -20.28 10.20
CA ASP A 176 14.36 -20.23 11.60
C ASP A 176 13.48 -19.00 11.82
N ASP A 177 12.17 -19.21 11.78
CA ASP A 177 11.18 -18.15 12.04
C ASP A 177 10.99 -17.84 13.54
N SER A 178 11.80 -18.39 14.47
CA SER A 178 11.70 -18.08 15.89
C SER A 178 12.31 -16.72 16.24
N ALA A 179 13.31 -16.26 15.49
CA ALA A 179 13.96 -14.99 15.73
C ALA A 179 13.03 -13.79 15.44
N PRO A 180 13.08 -12.72 16.28
CA PRO A 180 12.38 -11.47 15.99
C PRO A 180 13.02 -10.79 14.78
N MET A 181 12.20 -10.41 13.82
CA MET A 181 12.61 -9.70 12.61
C MET A 181 11.63 -8.56 12.31
N LEU A 182 12.13 -7.52 11.65
CA LEU A 182 11.30 -6.43 11.16
C LEU A 182 10.37 -6.91 10.03
N SER A 183 9.27 -6.20 9.84
CA SER A 183 8.49 -6.29 8.61
C SER A 183 9.25 -5.67 7.44
N ALA A 184 8.80 -5.93 6.21
CA ALA A 184 9.34 -5.23 5.04
C ALA A 184 9.10 -3.71 5.11
N ILE A 185 8.02 -3.28 5.73
CA ILE A 185 7.72 -1.86 6.02
C ILE A 185 8.72 -1.31 7.04
N GLY A 186 8.96 -2.01 8.14
CA GLY A 186 9.92 -1.63 9.16
C GLY A 186 11.33 -1.48 8.60
N GLU A 187 11.75 -2.40 7.72
CA GLU A 187 13.03 -2.28 7.04
C GLU A 187 13.14 -1.05 6.15
N ILE A 188 12.12 -0.75 5.36
CA ILE A 188 12.10 0.45 4.50
C ILE A 188 12.14 1.72 5.36
N ARG A 189 11.35 1.79 6.43
CA ARG A 189 11.40 2.92 7.38
C ARG A 189 12.79 3.13 7.94
N LYS A 190 13.43 2.05 8.37
CA LYS A 190 14.80 2.08 8.94
C LYS A 190 15.86 2.48 7.90
N GLU A 191 15.76 1.95 6.69
CA GLU A 191 16.73 2.15 5.62
C GLU A 191 16.67 3.57 5.04
N TYR A 192 15.48 4.11 4.85
CA TYR A 192 15.28 5.38 4.13
C TYR A 192 14.90 6.57 5.02
N GLY A 193 14.49 6.33 6.26
CA GLY A 193 14.06 7.38 7.19
C GLY A 193 12.78 8.10 6.76
N ILE A 194 11.92 7.45 5.97
CA ILE A 194 10.67 8.00 5.44
C ILE A 194 9.45 7.34 6.08
N PRO A 195 8.32 8.05 6.20
CA PRO A 195 7.07 7.43 6.63
C PRO A 195 6.58 6.39 5.60
N VAL A 196 6.18 5.23 6.10
CA VAL A 196 5.48 4.20 5.33
C VAL A 196 4.16 3.92 6.03
N LEU A 197 3.07 4.27 5.39
CA LEU A 197 1.72 4.20 5.93
C LEU A 197 0.92 3.12 5.22
N SER A 198 -0.11 2.62 5.88
CA SER A 198 -1.09 1.71 5.28
C SER A 198 -2.51 2.17 5.56
N ILE A 199 -3.43 1.91 4.63
CA ILE A 199 -4.85 2.15 4.84
C ILE A 199 -5.38 1.19 5.89
N LEU A 200 -5.11 -0.11 5.70
CA LEU A 200 -5.43 -1.17 6.66
C LEU A 200 -4.17 -1.87 7.12
N THR A 201 -4.20 -2.32 8.36
CA THR A 201 -3.27 -3.30 8.91
C THR A 201 -3.97 -4.67 9.03
N LEU A 202 -3.20 -5.73 9.23
CA LEU A 202 -3.78 -7.03 9.55
C LEU A 202 -4.64 -6.99 10.83
N ASP A 203 -4.24 -6.20 11.82
CA ASP A 203 -5.03 -5.99 13.05
C ASP A 203 -6.35 -5.27 12.77
N ASP A 204 -6.36 -4.29 11.85
CA ASP A 204 -7.58 -3.62 11.37
C ASP A 204 -8.53 -4.61 10.70
N ILE A 205 -8.00 -5.52 9.88
CA ILE A 205 -8.80 -6.57 9.23
C ILE A 205 -9.40 -7.48 10.29
N ILE A 206 -8.59 -8.07 11.18
CA ILE A 206 -9.05 -9.00 12.23
C ILE A 206 -10.15 -8.33 13.08
N GLY A 207 -9.90 -7.09 13.53
CA GLY A 207 -10.88 -6.34 14.34
C GLY A 207 -12.17 -6.00 13.59
N GLY A 208 -12.09 -5.77 12.28
CA GLY A 208 -13.22 -5.42 11.42
C GLY A 208 -14.04 -6.62 10.91
N LEU A 209 -13.54 -7.86 11.08
CA LEU A 209 -14.23 -9.07 10.60
C LEU A 209 -15.32 -9.57 11.53
N SER A 210 -15.45 -9.02 12.75
CA SER A 210 -16.47 -9.45 13.71
C SER A 210 -17.88 -9.32 13.11
N GLY A 211 -18.60 -10.45 13.03
CA GLY A 211 -19.93 -10.51 12.42
C GLY A 211 -19.97 -10.54 10.89
N ILE A 212 -18.81 -10.50 10.20
CA ILE A 212 -18.70 -10.52 8.74
C ILE A 212 -18.11 -11.86 8.25
N ALA A 213 -17.03 -12.33 8.89
CA ALA A 213 -16.40 -13.61 8.57
C ALA A 213 -16.77 -14.69 9.61
N SER A 214 -16.54 -15.96 9.28
CA SER A 214 -16.72 -17.05 10.22
C SER A 214 -15.72 -16.95 11.38
N GLU A 215 -16.12 -17.43 12.56
CA GLU A 215 -15.22 -17.50 13.73
C GLU A 215 -13.94 -18.28 13.43
N GLU A 216 -14.02 -19.31 12.60
CA GLU A 216 -12.87 -20.09 12.15
C GLU A 216 -11.88 -19.23 11.35
N ASN A 217 -12.37 -18.42 10.42
CA ASN A 217 -11.51 -17.52 9.63
C ASN A 217 -10.81 -16.50 10.53
N VAL A 218 -11.53 -15.90 11.46
CA VAL A 218 -10.95 -14.94 12.42
C VAL A 218 -9.87 -15.60 13.26
N LYS A 219 -10.16 -16.76 13.83
CA LYS A 219 -9.21 -17.55 14.63
C LYS A 219 -7.94 -17.90 13.84
N ASN A 220 -8.09 -18.40 12.60
CA ASN A 220 -6.95 -18.72 11.74
C ASN A 220 -6.06 -17.50 11.46
N MET A 221 -6.66 -16.34 11.29
CA MET A 221 -5.93 -15.09 11.09
C MET A 221 -5.21 -14.63 12.37
N GLU A 222 -5.82 -14.76 13.53
CA GLU A 222 -5.20 -14.46 14.84
C GLU A 222 -4.00 -15.37 15.10
N GLU A 223 -4.13 -16.68 14.85
CA GLU A 223 -3.05 -17.65 14.99
C GLU A 223 -1.89 -17.34 14.02
N TYR A 224 -2.21 -17.02 12.77
CA TYR A 224 -1.23 -16.63 11.76
C TYR A 224 -0.49 -15.35 12.16
N ARG A 225 -1.24 -14.35 12.61
CA ARG A 225 -0.71 -13.06 13.09
C ARG A 225 0.22 -13.28 14.28
N ALA A 226 -0.17 -14.09 15.26
CA ALA A 226 0.66 -14.39 16.42
C ALA A 226 1.98 -15.09 16.03
N LYS A 227 1.92 -16.02 15.08
CA LYS A 227 3.08 -16.79 14.61
C LYS A 227 4.10 -15.95 13.85
N TYR A 228 3.62 -15.03 13.00
CA TYR A 228 4.48 -14.29 12.06
C TYR A 228 4.59 -12.80 12.38
N LYS A 229 4.21 -12.39 13.58
CA LYS A 229 4.29 -10.99 14.01
C LYS A 229 5.68 -10.41 13.81
N ALA A 230 5.77 -9.24 13.16
CA ALA A 230 6.98 -8.44 13.09
C ALA A 230 7.34 -7.80 14.44
N SER A 231 8.58 -7.35 14.58
CA SER A 231 9.10 -6.71 15.81
C SER A 231 9.02 -5.18 15.78
N ASP A 232 8.50 -4.58 14.68
CA ASP A 232 8.25 -3.14 14.49
C ASP A 232 6.80 -2.75 14.77
#